data_399361bb64736aa481e725b0785eee36
#
_entry.id   399361bb64736aa481e725b0785eee36
#
_cell.length_a   1.000
_cell.length_b   1.000
_cell.length_c   1.000
_cell.angle_alpha   90.00
_cell.angle_beta   90.00
_cell.angle_gamma   90.00
#
_symmetry.space_group_name_H-M   'P 1'
#
loop_
_entity.id
_entity.type
_entity.pdbx_description
1 polymer ?
#
loop_
_entity_poly.entity_id
_entity_poly.type
_entity_poly.pdbx_seq_one_letter_code
_entity_poly.pdbx_strand_id
1 'polypeptide(L)'
;MKRAKTLLKILFITIISIGYSLACDWCNKKLYSELILGQRNDIRGKELLALVQKEQSQQSKIPDDFIQIIERDKNLPIPQTSYVKQDVKADVKFTIEMREGEVYLGNGVLYKGFNISGKIPGPMLIVNEGDIVEFEVINKGSVPHGLSIHAAYTQTSKYLGKIMPGEKRIFKFKATYPGVYLYHCAPGGHAIMLHTIFGQYGMIVVKPKKKYKLEQILNKKPDVEIYLIQHEVYASGKDGIDGQPIYVLFNGEIFRYVKEPIMARPGDYVRIYFLNVGPNLISTFHIVGIIWDFAYWQGHPDNVFVGGQSVLAGPTDSWVVEFRVPPEEGDYAIVSHAFGTTDRGAVGILRVKKDARVEPIIKAEGPTYTSDEMANIKKEVIRVVAPFEPGTEDVDVPAVFNEKTKEVVVRIKGNSFYPKVIDIVEGTKVKWINEDVFTYAQGEFAGIHNVQVVKGPEQFTSPLLLHAQSYEHVFTKPGEYDYICTPHPYMKAIVRVRPKPINLSGPIAMFLSIVALAVAVFVIMTNNKRR
;
A
#
# COMPACT_ATOMS: atom_id res chain seq x y z
N MET A 1 52.32 29.33 1.29
CA MET A 1 51.88 28.14 2.00
C MET A 1 50.36 28.10 2.31
N LYS A 2 49.69 29.13 2.79
CA LYS A 2 48.22 29.10 3.11
C LYS A 2 47.36 28.89 1.85
N ARG A 3 47.66 29.51 0.69
CA ARG A 3 46.89 29.36 -0.55
C ARG A 3 46.99 27.94 -1.17
N ALA A 4 48.14 27.28 -1.06
CA ALA A 4 48.32 25.93 -1.53
C ALA A 4 47.51 24.89 -0.72
N LYS A 5 47.39 25.07 0.60
CA LYS A 5 46.58 24.20 1.47
C LYS A 5 45.07 24.36 1.22
N THR A 6 44.62 25.57 0.86
CA THR A 6 43.21 25.84 0.52
C THR A 6 42.88 25.24 -0.85
N LEU A 7 43.75 25.39 -1.84
CA LEU A 7 43.57 24.75 -3.15
C LEU A 7 43.57 23.20 -3.06
N LEU A 8 44.45 22.64 -2.22
CA LEU A 8 44.47 21.18 -2.01
C LEU A 8 43.22 20.66 -1.32
N LYS A 9 42.64 21.42 -0.35
CA LYS A 9 41.38 21.06 0.28
C LYS A 9 40.19 21.17 -0.69
N ILE A 10 40.16 22.22 -1.51
CA ILE A 10 39.10 22.37 -2.53
C ILE A 10 39.22 21.25 -3.57
N LEU A 11 40.44 20.94 -4.04
CA LEU A 11 40.67 19.84 -4.96
C LEU A 11 40.29 18.48 -4.36
N PHE A 12 40.59 18.25 -3.07
CA PHE A 12 40.23 17.00 -2.38
C PHE A 12 38.70 16.87 -2.16
N ILE A 13 38.00 17.95 -1.81
CA ILE A 13 36.55 17.97 -1.70
C ILE A 13 35.91 17.80 -3.07
N THR A 14 36.46 18.42 -4.11
CA THR A 14 35.96 18.26 -5.49
C THR A 14 36.20 16.85 -6.01
N ILE A 15 37.34 16.23 -5.71
CA ILE A 15 37.61 14.83 -6.09
C ILE A 15 36.71 13.87 -5.33
N ILE A 16 36.43 14.12 -4.04
CA ILE A 16 35.50 13.28 -3.27
C ILE A 16 34.06 13.46 -3.79
N SER A 17 33.61 14.70 -4.04
CA SER A 17 32.28 14.93 -4.59
C SER A 17 32.12 14.40 -6.03
N ILE A 18 33.15 14.51 -6.85
CA ILE A 18 33.19 13.88 -8.19
C ILE A 18 33.25 12.36 -8.08
N GLY A 19 34.02 11.81 -7.11
CA GLY A 19 34.09 10.37 -6.86
C GLY A 19 32.76 9.79 -6.37
N TYR A 20 32.05 10.50 -5.48
CA TYR A 20 30.70 10.12 -5.04
C TYR A 20 29.65 10.28 -6.18
N SER A 21 29.73 11.36 -6.94
CA SER A 21 28.88 11.57 -8.12
C SER A 21 29.16 10.53 -9.20
N LEU A 22 30.45 10.22 -9.47
CA LEU A 22 30.83 9.24 -10.47
C LEU A 22 30.50 7.80 -10.03
N ALA A 23 30.59 7.45 -8.75
CA ALA A 23 30.17 6.14 -8.26
C ALA A 23 28.64 5.98 -8.34
N CYS A 24 27.88 7.00 -7.96
CA CYS A 24 26.44 7.04 -8.09
C CYS A 24 26.01 7.14 -9.57
N ASP A 25 26.69 7.99 -10.36
CA ASP A 25 26.49 8.07 -11.82
C ASP A 25 26.93 6.79 -12.56
N TRP A 26 27.98 6.10 -12.09
CA TRP A 26 28.40 4.84 -12.71
C TRP A 26 27.39 3.73 -12.44
N CYS A 27 26.94 3.59 -11.19
CA CYS A 27 25.86 2.66 -10.87
C CYS A 27 24.57 3.02 -11.62
N ASN A 28 24.20 4.30 -11.64
CA ASN A 28 23.02 4.78 -12.35
C ASN A 28 23.20 4.69 -13.87
N LYS A 29 24.29 5.22 -14.45
CA LYS A 29 24.49 5.19 -15.90
C LYS A 29 24.67 3.79 -16.45
N LYS A 30 25.35 2.89 -15.75
CA LYS A 30 25.47 1.51 -16.19
C LYS A 30 24.15 0.76 -16.08
N LEU A 31 23.46 0.88 -14.96
CA LEU A 31 22.12 0.31 -14.79
C LEU A 31 21.13 0.95 -15.75
N TYR A 32 21.07 2.29 -15.79
CA TYR A 32 20.13 3.06 -16.63
C TYR A 32 20.48 3.00 -18.12
N SER A 33 21.74 3.19 -18.52
CA SER A 33 22.09 3.12 -19.93
C SER A 33 21.93 1.73 -20.50
N GLU A 34 22.24 0.74 -19.71
CA GLU A 34 22.06 -0.64 -20.12
C GLU A 34 20.61 -1.07 -20.13
N LEU A 35 19.77 -0.58 -19.20
CA LEU A 35 18.35 -0.88 -19.11
C LEU A 35 17.49 -0.02 -20.04
N ILE A 36 17.84 1.26 -20.24
CA ILE A 36 17.01 2.22 -21.01
C ILE A 36 17.37 2.25 -22.50
N LEU A 37 18.63 2.09 -22.87
CA LEU A 37 19.07 2.20 -24.26
C LEU A 37 18.73 0.99 -25.13
N GLY A 38 18.12 -0.03 -24.58
CA GLY A 38 17.33 -1.02 -25.34
C GLY A 38 18.02 -1.81 -26.46
N GLN A 39 19.35 -1.73 -26.60
CA GLN A 39 20.04 -2.31 -27.74
C GLN A 39 20.11 -3.85 -27.74
N ARG A 40 19.64 -4.53 -26.67
CA ARG A 40 19.61 -6.01 -26.57
C ARG A 40 18.44 -6.51 -25.69
N ASN A 41 17.24 -6.02 -25.93
CA ASN A 41 16.07 -6.28 -25.07
C ASN A 41 15.78 -7.77 -24.83
N ASP A 42 15.92 -8.63 -25.80
CA ASP A 42 15.56 -10.05 -25.68
C ASP A 42 16.54 -10.83 -24.78
N ILE A 43 17.83 -10.56 -24.88
CA ILE A 43 18.85 -11.22 -24.06
C ILE A 43 18.76 -10.70 -22.62
N ARG A 44 18.59 -9.40 -22.46
CA ARG A 44 18.48 -8.77 -21.14
C ARG A 44 17.18 -9.07 -20.42
N GLY A 45 16.08 -9.16 -21.15
CA GLY A 45 14.82 -9.61 -20.57
C GLY A 45 14.97 -10.99 -19.93
N LYS A 46 15.70 -11.91 -20.58
CA LYS A 46 15.99 -13.25 -20.04
C LYS A 46 16.95 -13.21 -18.85
N GLU A 47 17.97 -12.37 -18.90
CA GLU A 47 18.93 -12.19 -17.79
C GLU A 47 18.26 -11.57 -16.57
N LEU A 48 17.41 -10.55 -16.75
CA LEU A 48 16.61 -9.94 -15.71
C LEU A 48 15.62 -10.93 -15.11
N LEU A 49 14.94 -11.72 -15.95
CA LEU A 49 14.05 -12.79 -15.51
C LEU A 49 14.80 -13.82 -14.67
N ALA A 50 15.99 -14.22 -15.10
CA ALA A 50 16.84 -15.17 -14.38
C ALA A 50 17.32 -14.59 -13.03
N LEU A 51 17.67 -13.28 -12.98
CA LEU A 51 18.04 -12.60 -11.75
C LEU A 51 16.85 -12.52 -10.77
N VAL A 52 15.68 -12.11 -11.23
CA VAL A 52 14.45 -12.05 -10.42
C VAL A 52 14.08 -13.45 -9.90
N GLN A 53 14.14 -14.47 -10.74
CA GLN A 53 13.88 -15.86 -10.34
C GLN A 53 14.90 -16.38 -9.33
N LYS A 54 16.19 -16.02 -9.50
CA LYS A 54 17.26 -16.39 -8.58
C LYS A 54 17.07 -15.73 -7.21
N GLU A 55 16.72 -14.46 -7.16
CA GLU A 55 16.41 -13.76 -5.90
C GLU A 55 15.17 -14.32 -5.22
N GLN A 56 14.13 -14.68 -5.97
CA GLN A 56 12.93 -15.33 -5.44
C GLN A 56 13.22 -16.71 -4.83
N SER A 57 14.25 -17.42 -5.33
CA SER A 57 14.65 -18.75 -4.83
C SER A 57 15.58 -18.69 -3.61
N GLN A 58 16.22 -17.56 -3.34
CA GLN A 58 17.09 -17.39 -2.17
C GLN A 58 16.26 -17.05 -0.92
N GLN A 59 15.61 -18.04 -0.31
CA GLN A 59 15.23 -17.95 1.09
C GLN A 59 16.49 -17.74 1.93
N SER A 60 16.66 -16.55 2.51
CA SER A 60 17.80 -16.30 3.37
C SER A 60 17.70 -17.20 4.61
N LYS A 61 18.61 -18.16 4.72
CA LYS A 61 18.82 -18.90 5.97
C LYS A 61 19.29 -17.91 7.03
N ILE A 62 18.75 -18.06 8.22
CA ILE A 62 19.17 -17.29 9.38
C ILE A 62 20.54 -17.83 9.81
N PRO A 63 21.55 -16.97 9.99
CA PRO A 63 22.85 -17.43 10.45
C PRO A 63 22.78 -18.04 11.85
N ASP A 64 23.46 -19.15 12.07
CA ASP A 64 23.48 -19.86 13.38
C ASP A 64 24.21 -19.08 14.49
N ASP A 65 25.01 -18.07 14.13
CA ASP A 65 25.79 -17.23 15.03
C ASP A 65 25.00 -16.08 15.70
N PHE A 66 23.73 -15.89 15.35
CA PHE A 66 22.86 -14.87 15.96
C PHE A 66 22.70 -15.02 17.48
N ILE A 67 22.72 -16.26 17.97
CA ILE A 67 22.58 -16.54 19.41
C ILE A 67 23.76 -15.99 20.20
N GLN A 68 24.98 -16.06 19.66
CA GLN A 68 26.17 -15.54 20.30
C GLN A 68 26.12 -14.00 20.47
N ILE A 69 25.54 -13.29 19.51
CA ILE A 69 25.37 -11.82 19.58
C ILE A 69 24.38 -11.47 20.72
N ILE A 70 23.26 -12.19 20.83
CA ILE A 70 22.27 -11.96 21.90
C ILE A 70 22.88 -12.17 23.28
N GLU A 71 23.67 -13.22 23.44
CA GLU A 71 24.31 -13.55 24.70
C GLU A 71 25.40 -12.54 25.10
N ARG A 72 26.18 -12.06 24.12
CA ARG A 72 27.22 -11.05 24.32
C ARG A 72 26.67 -9.72 24.85
N ASP A 73 25.51 -9.31 24.32
CA ASP A 73 24.98 -7.95 24.49
C ASP A 73 23.77 -7.89 25.45
N LYS A 74 23.54 -8.95 26.23
CA LYS A 74 22.39 -9.08 27.15
C LYS A 74 22.25 -7.97 28.21
N ASN A 75 23.32 -7.22 28.48
CA ASN A 75 23.33 -6.15 29.47
C ASN A 75 23.09 -4.75 28.85
N LEU A 76 22.88 -4.66 27.54
CA LEU A 76 22.54 -3.39 26.90
C LEU A 76 21.09 -2.99 27.23
N PRO A 77 20.79 -1.69 27.32
CA PRO A 77 19.44 -1.21 27.65
C PRO A 77 18.38 -1.59 26.60
N ILE A 78 18.82 -1.82 25.37
CA ILE A 78 17.96 -2.23 24.27
C ILE A 78 18.45 -3.59 23.78
N PRO A 79 17.59 -4.63 23.76
CA PRO A 79 17.94 -5.92 23.17
C PRO A 79 18.35 -5.74 21.69
N GLN A 80 19.48 -6.31 21.30
CA GLN A 80 20.03 -6.13 19.95
C GLN A 80 19.30 -6.90 18.85
N THR A 81 18.38 -7.77 19.22
CA THR A 81 17.55 -8.50 18.27
C THR A 81 16.27 -9.02 18.92
N SER A 82 15.21 -9.06 18.13
CA SER A 82 13.97 -9.76 18.46
C SER A 82 13.92 -11.18 17.85
N TYR A 83 14.97 -11.57 17.14
CA TYR A 83 15.00 -12.87 16.47
C TYR A 83 14.96 -14.03 17.49
N VAL A 84 14.16 -15.04 17.17
CA VAL A 84 14.10 -16.32 17.91
C VAL A 84 14.21 -17.50 16.96
N LYS A 85 14.63 -18.65 17.45
CA LYS A 85 14.55 -19.89 16.66
C LYS A 85 13.11 -20.14 16.24
N GLN A 86 12.91 -20.56 14.99
CA GLN A 86 11.56 -20.67 14.42
C GLN A 86 10.79 -21.91 14.90
N ASP A 87 11.44 -22.85 15.55
CA ASP A 87 10.86 -24.06 16.17
C ASP A 87 10.27 -23.81 17.57
N VAL A 88 10.55 -22.65 18.20
CA VAL A 88 9.99 -22.34 19.52
C VAL A 88 8.47 -22.19 19.47
N LYS A 89 7.81 -22.53 20.58
CA LYS A 89 6.37 -22.33 20.74
C LYS A 89 6.05 -20.83 20.83
N ALA A 90 5.08 -20.37 20.05
CA ALA A 90 4.57 -19.01 20.16
C ALA A 90 3.58 -18.87 21.32
N ASP A 91 3.64 -17.71 22.01
CA ASP A 91 2.67 -17.32 23.04
C ASP A 91 1.41 -16.73 22.37
N VAL A 92 1.61 -15.98 21.29
CA VAL A 92 0.54 -15.32 20.53
C VAL A 92 0.71 -15.60 19.04
N LYS A 93 -0.42 -15.82 18.34
CA LYS A 93 -0.45 -16.06 16.89
C LYS A 93 -1.40 -15.11 16.21
N PHE A 94 -0.96 -14.55 15.09
CA PHE A 94 -1.78 -13.73 14.20
C PHE A 94 -1.77 -14.29 12.78
N THR A 95 -2.95 -14.36 12.17
CA THR A 95 -3.09 -14.63 10.74
C THR A 95 -3.45 -13.32 10.05
N ILE A 96 -2.65 -12.93 9.07
CA ILE A 96 -2.77 -11.68 8.32
C ILE A 96 -3.01 -12.01 6.85
N GLU A 97 -4.14 -11.59 6.33
CA GLU A 97 -4.46 -11.73 4.91
C GLU A 97 -4.17 -10.41 4.18
N MET A 98 -3.37 -10.49 3.14
CA MET A 98 -2.99 -9.34 2.30
C MET A 98 -3.68 -9.46 0.96
N ARG A 99 -4.37 -8.40 0.52
CA ARG A 99 -5.05 -8.39 -0.78
C ARG A 99 -5.43 -6.98 -1.24
N GLU A 100 -5.79 -6.88 -2.48
CA GLU A 100 -6.57 -5.78 -3.05
C GLU A 100 -8.04 -5.94 -2.66
N GLY A 101 -8.83 -4.86 -2.65
CA GLY A 101 -10.26 -4.96 -2.41
C GLY A 101 -10.95 -3.66 -2.08
N GLU A 102 -12.24 -3.73 -1.93
CA GLU A 102 -13.11 -2.60 -1.63
C GLU A 102 -13.24 -2.42 -0.13
N VAL A 103 -13.11 -1.16 0.33
CA VAL A 103 -13.32 -0.76 1.72
C VAL A 103 -14.20 0.48 1.73
N TYR A 104 -15.25 0.48 2.55
CA TYR A 104 -16.07 1.67 2.73
C TYR A 104 -15.45 2.60 3.76
N LEU A 105 -15.25 3.86 3.37
CA LEU A 105 -14.64 4.89 4.22
C LEU A 105 -15.66 5.82 4.90
N GLY A 106 -16.93 5.46 4.89
CA GLY A 106 -18.01 6.32 5.37
C GLY A 106 -18.41 7.39 4.35
N ASN A 107 -19.47 8.16 4.65
CA ASN A 107 -19.96 9.30 3.86
C ASN A 107 -20.18 9.00 2.36
N GLY A 108 -20.61 7.80 2.03
CA GLY A 108 -20.83 7.40 0.63
C GLY A 108 -19.57 7.20 -0.19
N VAL A 109 -18.40 7.07 0.45
CA VAL A 109 -17.11 6.88 -0.25
C VAL A 109 -16.68 5.42 -0.19
N LEU A 110 -16.59 4.79 -1.35
CA LEU A 110 -16.01 3.46 -1.54
C LEU A 110 -14.57 3.59 -2.05
N TYR A 111 -13.63 2.99 -1.35
CA TYR A 111 -12.22 2.96 -1.69
C TYR A 111 -11.83 1.60 -2.24
N LYS A 112 -11.21 1.59 -3.42
CA LYS A 112 -10.66 0.40 -4.05
C LYS A 112 -9.14 0.49 -3.98
N GLY A 113 -8.56 -0.16 -3.00
CA GLY A 113 -7.13 -0.11 -2.73
C GLY A 113 -6.61 -1.44 -2.20
N PHE A 114 -5.48 -1.39 -1.55
CA PHE A 114 -4.95 -2.53 -0.81
C PHE A 114 -5.52 -2.55 0.61
N ASN A 115 -5.71 -3.73 1.18
CA ASN A 115 -6.19 -3.86 2.54
C ASN A 115 -5.53 -5.03 3.28
N ILE A 116 -5.67 -5.06 4.58
CA ILE A 116 -5.24 -6.16 5.43
C ILE A 116 -6.48 -6.77 6.08
N SER A 117 -6.73 -8.04 5.79
CA SER A 117 -7.88 -8.79 6.33
C SER A 117 -9.22 -8.06 6.11
N GLY A 118 -9.36 -7.38 4.95
CA GLY A 118 -10.57 -6.64 4.57
C GLY A 118 -10.73 -5.27 5.20
N LYS A 119 -9.73 -4.74 5.91
CA LYS A 119 -9.79 -3.47 6.65
C LYS A 119 -8.70 -2.49 6.23
N ILE A 120 -8.97 -1.19 6.36
CA ILE A 120 -8.03 -0.08 6.33
C ILE A 120 -8.37 0.89 7.48
N PRO A 121 -7.50 1.08 8.48
CA PRO A 121 -6.33 0.27 8.79
C PRO A 121 -6.67 -1.19 9.05
N GLY A 122 -5.67 -2.06 8.88
CA GLY A 122 -5.77 -3.48 9.20
C GLY A 122 -6.04 -3.76 10.68
N PRO A 123 -6.19 -5.03 11.09
CA PRO A 123 -6.48 -5.42 12.47
C PRO A 123 -5.50 -4.81 13.48
N MET A 124 -6.02 -4.31 14.59
CA MET A 124 -5.19 -3.91 15.72
C MET A 124 -4.65 -5.13 16.45
N LEU A 125 -3.33 -5.16 16.67
CA LEU A 125 -2.63 -6.27 17.29
C LEU A 125 -2.09 -5.83 18.67
N ILE A 126 -2.29 -6.64 19.69
CA ILE A 126 -1.78 -6.39 21.04
C ILE A 126 -1.01 -7.61 21.50
N VAL A 127 0.21 -7.37 21.99
CA VAL A 127 1.08 -8.37 22.61
C VAL A 127 1.70 -7.78 23.88
N ASN A 128 2.25 -8.61 24.74
CA ASN A 128 2.96 -8.16 25.92
C ASN A 128 4.48 -8.21 25.70
N GLU A 129 5.19 -7.36 26.38
CA GLU A 129 6.64 -7.39 26.40
C GLU A 129 7.14 -8.77 26.86
N GLY A 130 7.92 -9.42 26.02
CA GLY A 130 8.48 -10.75 26.23
C GLY A 130 7.77 -11.87 25.50
N ASP A 131 6.56 -11.64 24.98
CA ASP A 131 5.81 -12.65 24.20
C ASP A 131 6.60 -13.09 22.95
N ILE A 132 6.55 -14.36 22.65
CA ILE A 132 6.96 -14.92 21.35
C ILE A 132 5.75 -14.87 20.45
N VAL A 133 5.85 -14.03 19.40
CA VAL A 133 4.76 -13.73 18.48
C VAL A 133 4.98 -14.45 17.16
N GLU A 134 3.98 -15.19 16.70
CA GLU A 134 3.95 -15.82 15.38
C GLU A 134 3.03 -15.08 14.44
N PHE A 135 3.53 -14.72 13.27
CA PHE A 135 2.75 -14.22 12.15
C PHE A 135 2.66 -15.27 11.05
N GLU A 136 1.45 -15.64 10.69
CA GLU A 136 1.14 -16.31 9.43
C GLU A 136 0.59 -15.27 8.46
N VAL A 137 1.34 -14.96 7.41
CA VAL A 137 0.96 -13.99 6.38
C VAL A 137 0.55 -14.73 5.12
N ILE A 138 -0.67 -14.48 4.68
CA ILE A 138 -1.28 -15.14 3.52
C ILE A 138 -1.53 -14.09 2.44
N ASN A 139 -1.00 -14.31 1.25
CA ASN A 139 -1.33 -13.49 0.10
C ASN A 139 -2.59 -14.00 -0.59
N LYS A 140 -3.70 -13.27 -0.44
CA LYS A 140 -5.00 -13.52 -1.10
C LYS A 140 -5.20 -12.61 -2.31
N GLY A 141 -4.22 -11.77 -2.63
CA GLY A 141 -4.27 -10.82 -3.74
C GLY A 141 -3.72 -11.37 -5.04
N SER A 142 -3.67 -10.51 -6.04
CA SER A 142 -3.19 -10.82 -7.40
C SER A 142 -1.74 -10.41 -7.66
N VAL A 143 -1.13 -9.65 -6.74
CA VAL A 143 0.27 -9.20 -6.80
C VAL A 143 1.04 -9.71 -5.59
N PRO A 144 2.40 -9.69 -5.60
CA PRO A 144 3.17 -10.05 -4.43
C PRO A 144 2.90 -9.09 -3.27
N HIS A 145 2.75 -9.66 -2.08
CA HIS A 145 2.64 -8.94 -0.82
C HIS A 145 3.75 -9.37 0.14
N GLY A 146 3.83 -8.74 1.28
CA GLY A 146 4.76 -9.09 2.34
C GLY A 146 4.42 -8.33 3.61
N LEU A 147 5.20 -8.52 4.68
CA LEU A 147 4.96 -7.82 5.93
C LEU A 147 6.25 -7.33 6.56
N SER A 148 6.28 -6.06 6.93
CA SER A 148 7.25 -5.44 7.82
C SER A 148 6.56 -5.13 9.14
N ILE A 149 7.23 -5.47 10.26
CA ILE A 149 6.68 -5.31 11.61
C ILE A 149 7.69 -4.50 12.42
N HIS A 150 7.37 -3.22 12.70
CA HIS A 150 8.30 -2.31 13.38
C HIS A 150 8.52 -2.66 14.86
N ALA A 151 7.63 -3.45 15.47
CA ALA A 151 7.81 -3.96 16.83
C ALA A 151 8.93 -4.99 16.97
N ALA A 152 9.45 -5.51 15.87
CA ALA A 152 10.51 -6.51 15.85
C ALA A 152 11.86 -5.87 15.54
N TYR A 153 12.80 -5.95 16.48
CA TYR A 153 14.20 -5.53 16.25
C TYR A 153 14.92 -6.59 15.40
N THR A 154 14.40 -6.79 14.20
CA THR A 154 14.95 -7.63 13.14
C THR A 154 14.30 -7.23 11.81
N GLN A 155 14.93 -7.56 10.71
CA GLN A 155 14.45 -7.24 9.37
C GLN A 155 13.34 -8.23 8.93
N THR A 156 12.12 -8.05 9.46
CA THR A 156 11.00 -9.00 9.23
C THR A 156 10.63 -9.15 7.76
N SER A 157 10.75 -8.09 6.96
CA SER A 157 10.52 -8.13 5.51
C SER A 157 11.48 -9.06 4.76
N LYS A 158 12.65 -9.38 5.35
CA LYS A 158 13.56 -10.41 4.81
C LYS A 158 12.91 -11.80 4.81
N TYR A 159 12.07 -12.09 5.81
CA TYR A 159 11.44 -13.39 5.99
C TYR A 159 10.00 -13.43 5.48
N LEU A 160 9.28 -12.32 5.62
CA LEU A 160 7.88 -12.16 5.25
C LEU A 160 7.68 -11.30 3.98
N GLY A 161 8.74 -10.93 3.26
CA GLY A 161 8.65 -10.22 1.99
C GLY A 161 8.40 -11.16 0.81
N LYS A 162 7.93 -10.59 -0.32
CA LYS A 162 7.71 -11.30 -1.59
C LYS A 162 6.91 -12.60 -1.46
N ILE A 163 5.79 -12.54 -0.79
CA ILE A 163 4.83 -13.65 -0.75
C ILE A 163 4.02 -13.58 -2.04
N MET A 164 4.15 -14.59 -2.89
CA MET A 164 3.46 -14.62 -4.19
C MET A 164 1.95 -14.87 -4.01
N PRO A 165 1.11 -14.50 -5.00
CA PRO A 165 -0.31 -14.82 -4.97
C PRO A 165 -0.59 -16.29 -4.63
N GLY A 166 -1.43 -16.51 -3.61
CA GLY A 166 -1.78 -17.84 -3.10
C GLY A 166 -0.77 -18.45 -2.10
N GLU A 167 0.39 -17.85 -1.94
CA GLU A 167 1.38 -18.33 -0.97
C GLU A 167 1.11 -17.82 0.45
N LYS A 168 1.74 -18.49 1.42
CA LYS A 168 1.81 -18.04 2.81
C LYS A 168 3.21 -18.20 3.37
N ARG A 169 3.55 -17.38 4.38
CA ARG A 169 4.79 -17.49 5.15
C ARG A 169 4.53 -17.32 6.62
N ILE A 170 5.37 -17.97 7.43
CA ILE A 170 5.31 -17.90 8.88
C ILE A 170 6.65 -17.37 9.38
N PHE A 171 6.59 -16.45 10.34
CA PHE A 171 7.76 -15.95 11.03
C PHE A 171 7.45 -15.68 12.50
N LYS A 172 8.42 -15.97 13.36
CA LYS A 172 8.33 -15.72 14.81
C LYS A 172 9.39 -14.74 15.26
N PHE A 173 9.00 -13.88 16.18
CA PHE A 173 9.93 -12.99 16.86
C PHE A 173 9.52 -12.81 18.34
N LYS A 174 10.43 -12.32 19.18
CA LYS A 174 10.15 -11.95 20.55
C LYS A 174 9.85 -10.46 20.63
N ALA A 175 8.74 -10.07 21.23
CA ALA A 175 8.38 -8.68 21.47
C ALA A 175 9.23 -8.14 22.64
N THR A 176 10.42 -7.62 22.34
CA THR A 176 11.45 -7.29 23.34
C THR A 176 11.40 -5.85 23.82
N TYR A 177 10.74 -4.94 23.09
CA TYR A 177 10.72 -3.54 23.42
C TYR A 177 9.28 -3.00 23.42
N PRO A 178 8.78 -2.47 24.54
CA PRO A 178 7.41 -1.99 24.63
C PRO A 178 7.23 -0.69 23.83
N GLY A 179 6.03 -0.52 23.25
CA GLY A 179 5.71 0.66 22.46
C GLY A 179 4.53 0.48 21.55
N VAL A 180 4.27 1.51 20.75
CA VAL A 180 3.24 1.53 19.72
C VAL A 180 3.91 1.56 18.35
N TYR A 181 3.60 0.61 17.51
CA TYR A 181 4.34 0.40 16.28
C TYR A 181 3.42 0.22 15.07
N LEU A 182 3.96 0.59 13.93
CA LEU A 182 3.40 0.27 12.62
C LEU A 182 3.72 -1.17 12.24
N TYR A 183 2.79 -1.85 11.59
CA TYR A 183 3.09 -2.95 10.66
C TYR A 183 2.48 -2.61 9.30
N HIS A 184 3.16 -2.98 8.22
CA HIS A 184 2.73 -2.63 6.86
C HIS A 184 3.22 -3.63 5.82
N CYS A 185 2.63 -3.57 4.64
CA CYS A 185 3.06 -4.40 3.51
C CYS A 185 4.50 -4.09 3.11
N ALA A 186 5.26 -5.14 2.81
CA ALA A 186 6.64 -5.05 2.37
C ALA A 186 6.95 -6.13 1.32
N PRO A 187 6.38 -6.03 0.10
CA PRO A 187 6.57 -7.05 -0.95
C PRO A 187 7.96 -7.03 -1.58
N GLY A 188 8.75 -6.03 -1.24
CA GLY A 188 10.06 -5.75 -1.82
C GLY A 188 10.06 -4.49 -2.67
N GLY A 189 11.21 -3.81 -2.67
CA GLY A 189 11.48 -2.65 -3.50
C GLY A 189 10.42 -1.55 -3.40
N HIS A 190 10.12 -0.96 -4.53
CA HIS A 190 9.21 0.17 -4.68
C HIS A 190 7.76 -0.13 -4.30
N ALA A 191 7.28 -1.37 -4.47
CA ALA A 191 5.92 -1.74 -4.11
C ALA A 191 5.64 -1.58 -2.60
N ILE A 192 6.67 -1.55 -1.74
CA ILE A 192 6.53 -1.25 -0.30
C ILE A 192 5.80 0.08 -0.11
N MET A 193 6.26 1.12 -0.78
CA MET A 193 5.70 2.46 -0.68
C MET A 193 4.26 2.50 -1.18
N LEU A 194 4.00 1.99 -2.38
CA LEU A 194 2.66 2.05 -2.98
C LEU A 194 1.63 1.22 -2.22
N HIS A 195 1.98 0.01 -1.78
CA HIS A 195 1.05 -0.82 -1.03
C HIS A 195 0.70 -0.18 0.32
N THR A 196 1.67 0.51 0.95
CA THR A 196 1.43 1.29 2.17
C THR A 196 0.55 2.51 1.87
N ILE A 197 0.87 3.31 0.84
CA ILE A 197 0.06 4.46 0.41
C ILE A 197 -1.39 4.07 0.13
N PHE A 198 -1.62 2.88 -0.41
CA PHE A 198 -2.96 2.42 -0.80
C PHE A 198 -3.70 1.63 0.29
N GLY A 199 -3.17 1.55 1.53
CA GLY A 199 -3.96 1.12 2.67
C GLY A 199 -3.44 -0.10 3.45
N GLN A 200 -2.32 -0.71 3.07
CA GLN A 200 -1.82 -1.92 3.74
C GLN A 200 -0.93 -1.60 4.95
N TYR A 201 -1.55 -1.21 6.03
CA TYR A 201 -0.91 -0.92 7.32
C TYR A 201 -1.86 -1.18 8.50
N GLY A 202 -1.30 -1.27 9.70
CA GLY A 202 -2.03 -1.37 10.94
C GLY A 202 -1.15 -1.10 12.15
N MET A 203 -1.74 -1.14 13.35
CA MET A 203 -1.08 -0.90 14.62
C MET A 203 -0.78 -2.21 15.34
N ILE A 204 0.44 -2.35 15.85
CA ILE A 204 0.79 -3.35 16.85
C ILE A 204 1.29 -2.66 18.11
N VAL A 205 0.74 -3.01 19.25
CA VAL A 205 1.14 -2.49 20.56
C VAL A 205 1.80 -3.58 21.36
N VAL A 206 3.03 -3.32 21.79
CA VAL A 206 3.73 -4.14 22.79
C VAL A 206 3.48 -3.51 24.15
N LYS A 207 2.58 -4.10 24.93
CA LYS A 207 2.25 -3.61 26.28
C LYS A 207 3.45 -3.79 27.21
N PRO A 208 3.87 -2.73 27.94
CA PRO A 208 5.00 -2.81 28.85
C PRO A 208 4.70 -3.66 30.09
N LYS A 209 5.72 -4.33 30.62
CA LYS A 209 5.68 -4.90 31.97
C LYS A 209 5.66 -3.81 33.05
N LYS A 210 6.36 -2.72 32.78
CA LYS A 210 6.37 -1.53 33.64
C LYS A 210 5.10 -0.71 33.43
N LYS A 211 4.34 -0.50 34.51
CA LYS A 211 3.14 0.34 34.44
C LYS A 211 3.47 1.77 34.04
N TYR A 212 2.59 2.43 33.30
CA TYR A 212 2.65 3.87 33.05
C TYR A 212 2.41 4.69 34.31
N LYS A 213 2.86 5.95 34.35
CA LYS A 213 2.92 6.78 35.57
C LYS A 213 1.55 7.03 36.18
N LEU A 214 0.54 7.37 35.39
CA LEU A 214 -0.80 7.64 35.92
C LEU A 214 -1.45 6.38 36.50
N GLU A 215 -1.21 5.20 35.87
CA GLU A 215 -1.63 3.92 36.40
C GLU A 215 -0.96 3.58 37.75
N GLN A 216 0.32 3.97 37.92
CA GLN A 216 1.03 3.80 39.19
C GLN A 216 0.45 4.73 40.27
N ILE A 217 0.22 6.02 39.94
CA ILE A 217 -0.27 7.04 40.88
C ILE A 217 -1.69 6.71 41.32
N LEU A 218 -2.58 6.39 40.39
CA LEU A 218 -3.98 6.09 40.68
C LEU A 218 -4.21 4.67 41.18
N ASN A 219 -3.20 3.81 41.08
CA ASN A 219 -3.27 2.36 41.38
C ASN A 219 -4.50 1.68 40.76
N LYS A 220 -4.87 2.11 39.55
CA LYS A 220 -5.95 1.51 38.75
C LYS A 220 -5.61 1.51 37.26
N LYS A 221 -6.24 0.62 36.51
CA LYS A 221 -6.18 0.64 35.04
C LYS A 221 -6.97 1.82 34.48
N PRO A 222 -6.73 2.25 33.22
CA PRO A 222 -7.57 3.22 32.54
C PRO A 222 -9.03 2.79 32.54
N ASP A 223 -9.93 3.77 32.70
CA ASP A 223 -11.37 3.58 32.47
C ASP A 223 -11.67 3.46 30.98
N VAL A 224 -10.86 4.17 30.14
CA VAL A 224 -10.94 4.12 28.68
C VAL A 224 -9.55 4.01 28.07
N GLU A 225 -9.31 2.98 27.28
CA GLU A 225 -8.13 2.86 26.40
C GLU A 225 -8.56 3.15 24.97
N ILE A 226 -7.96 4.18 24.37
CA ILE A 226 -8.23 4.59 23.00
C ILE A 226 -7.00 4.25 22.17
N TYR A 227 -7.17 3.40 21.16
CA TYR A 227 -6.17 3.13 20.15
C TYR A 227 -6.57 3.89 18.90
N LEU A 228 -5.71 4.83 18.48
CA LEU A 228 -6.04 5.77 17.42
C LEU A 228 -4.93 5.81 16.36
N ILE A 229 -5.30 5.50 15.14
CA ILE A 229 -4.45 5.67 13.96
C ILE A 229 -4.93 6.90 13.19
N GLN A 230 -4.02 7.85 12.92
CA GLN A 230 -4.19 8.81 11.84
C GLN A 230 -3.55 8.25 10.57
N HIS A 231 -4.26 8.28 9.46
CA HIS A 231 -3.76 7.79 8.18
C HIS A 231 -4.36 8.54 6.98
N GLU A 232 -3.71 8.42 5.84
CA GLU A 232 -3.99 9.17 4.63
C GLU A 232 -4.65 8.30 3.56
N VAL A 233 -5.48 8.92 2.72
CA VAL A 233 -6.14 8.29 1.57
C VAL A 233 -5.85 9.12 0.33
N TYR A 234 -5.39 8.48 -0.73
CA TYR A 234 -4.97 9.12 -1.98
C TYR A 234 -5.87 8.74 -3.15
N ALA A 235 -6.05 9.68 -4.08
CA ALA A 235 -6.83 9.47 -5.29
C ALA A 235 -6.02 8.78 -6.39
N SER A 236 -4.70 8.86 -6.35
CA SER A 236 -3.80 8.24 -7.31
C SER A 236 -2.42 7.94 -6.69
N GLY A 237 -1.61 7.12 -7.35
CA GLY A 237 -0.23 6.89 -6.97
C GLY A 237 0.62 8.15 -7.01
N LYS A 238 0.36 9.03 -8.00
CA LYS A 238 1.03 10.32 -8.11
C LYS A 238 0.73 11.21 -6.91
N ASP A 239 -0.55 11.32 -6.50
CA ASP A 239 -0.92 12.10 -5.31
C ASP A 239 -0.27 11.54 -4.05
N GLY A 240 -0.12 10.21 -3.97
CA GLY A 240 0.59 9.55 -2.88
C GLY A 240 2.07 9.91 -2.82
N ILE A 241 2.73 10.02 -3.97
CA ILE A 241 4.14 10.43 -4.06
C ILE A 241 4.29 11.92 -3.73
N ASP A 242 3.38 12.73 -4.21
CA ASP A 242 3.39 14.19 -4.01
C ASP A 242 2.88 14.60 -2.60
N GLY A 243 2.44 13.64 -1.76
CA GLY A 243 1.91 13.91 -0.44
C GLY A 243 0.60 14.70 -0.43
N GLN A 244 -0.28 14.48 -1.42
CA GLN A 244 -1.55 15.18 -1.60
C GLN A 244 -2.75 14.28 -1.32
N PRO A 245 -3.02 13.89 -0.05
CA PRO A 245 -4.16 13.04 0.28
C PRO A 245 -5.48 13.77 0.06
N ILE A 246 -6.49 13.02 -0.40
CA ILE A 246 -7.88 13.53 -0.48
C ILE A 246 -8.60 13.45 0.85
N TYR A 247 -8.25 12.47 1.69
CA TYR A 247 -8.74 12.34 3.05
C TYR A 247 -7.59 12.04 4.02
N VAL A 248 -7.77 12.46 5.26
CA VAL A 248 -6.94 12.06 6.40
C VAL A 248 -7.90 11.59 7.49
N LEU A 249 -7.77 10.37 7.93
CA LEU A 249 -8.79 9.68 8.72
C LEU A 249 -8.26 9.26 10.09
N PHE A 250 -9.18 9.17 11.05
CA PHE A 250 -8.98 8.42 12.27
C PHE A 250 -9.68 7.04 12.16
N ASN A 251 -8.90 5.96 12.29
CA ASN A 251 -9.39 4.58 12.32
C ASN A 251 -10.33 4.21 11.16
N GLY A 252 -10.03 4.68 9.94
CA GLY A 252 -10.58 4.13 8.70
C GLY A 252 -11.85 4.76 8.16
N GLU A 253 -12.49 5.71 8.85
CA GLU A 253 -13.69 6.37 8.35
C GLU A 253 -13.61 7.89 8.38
N ILE A 254 -14.23 8.50 7.38
CA ILE A 254 -14.36 9.96 7.25
C ILE A 254 -15.26 10.49 8.39
N PHE A 255 -14.69 11.33 9.26
CA PHE A 255 -15.38 11.91 10.43
C PHE A 255 -15.98 10.87 11.38
N ARG A 256 -15.37 9.69 11.52
CA ARG A 256 -15.88 8.59 12.36
C ARG A 256 -16.32 9.04 13.73
N TYR A 257 -15.43 9.69 14.46
CA TYR A 257 -15.68 10.10 15.86
C TYR A 257 -16.39 11.44 16.00
N VAL A 258 -16.80 12.08 14.89
CA VAL A 258 -17.79 13.16 14.91
C VAL A 258 -19.20 12.58 14.90
N LYS A 259 -19.42 11.52 14.11
CA LYS A 259 -20.71 10.82 14.01
C LYS A 259 -20.99 9.96 15.25
N GLU A 260 -19.95 9.26 15.71
CA GLU A 260 -19.97 8.36 16.86
C GLU A 260 -18.94 8.84 17.89
N PRO A 261 -19.27 9.87 18.70
CA PRO A 261 -18.33 10.42 19.66
C PRO A 261 -17.82 9.37 20.65
N ILE A 262 -16.53 9.44 20.98
CA ILE A 262 -15.95 8.64 22.05
C ILE A 262 -16.50 9.16 23.38
N MET A 263 -17.08 8.27 24.18
CA MET A 263 -17.75 8.64 25.43
C MET A 263 -16.81 8.51 26.61
N ALA A 264 -16.83 9.50 27.53
CA ALA A 264 -16.16 9.45 28.82
C ALA A 264 -17.01 10.15 29.90
N ARG A 265 -16.69 9.91 31.16
CA ARG A 265 -17.29 10.59 32.31
C ARG A 265 -16.31 11.57 32.94
N PRO A 266 -16.80 12.61 33.61
CA PRO A 266 -15.94 13.48 34.42
C PRO A 266 -15.05 12.68 35.38
N GLY A 267 -13.73 12.93 35.34
CA GLY A 267 -12.75 12.25 36.20
C GLY A 267 -12.29 10.87 35.74
N ASP A 268 -12.83 10.34 34.62
CA ASP A 268 -12.33 9.08 34.07
C ASP A 268 -10.84 9.19 33.74
N TYR A 269 -10.09 8.12 33.98
CA TYR A 269 -8.71 7.96 33.54
C TYR A 269 -8.69 7.44 32.11
N VAL A 270 -8.20 8.24 31.17
CA VAL A 270 -8.09 7.92 29.76
C VAL A 270 -6.61 7.71 29.41
N ARG A 271 -6.36 6.65 28.63
CA ARG A 271 -5.06 6.42 27.98
C ARG A 271 -5.28 6.29 26.47
N ILE A 272 -4.52 7.07 25.69
CA ILE A 272 -4.57 7.02 24.24
C ILE A 272 -3.25 6.48 23.70
N TYR A 273 -3.32 5.47 22.86
CA TYR A 273 -2.22 4.95 22.06
C TYR A 273 -2.39 5.52 20.65
N PHE A 274 -1.62 6.54 20.34
CA PHE A 274 -1.70 7.27 19.07
C PHE A 274 -0.57 6.86 18.13
N LEU A 275 -0.90 6.58 16.87
CA LEU A 275 0.04 6.30 15.78
C LEU A 275 -0.32 7.18 14.58
N ASN A 276 0.62 8.00 14.11
CA ASN A 276 0.51 8.61 12.80
C ASN A 276 1.17 7.69 11.77
N VAL A 277 0.37 6.95 11.01
CA VAL A 277 0.88 6.16 9.89
C VAL A 277 1.48 7.07 8.83
N GLY A 278 0.88 8.22 8.60
CA GLY A 278 1.16 9.06 7.45
C GLY A 278 0.50 8.46 6.20
N PRO A 279 1.27 8.15 5.15
CA PRO A 279 2.74 8.01 5.07
C PRO A 279 3.51 9.30 4.81
N ASN A 280 2.85 10.43 4.54
CA ASN A 280 3.55 11.65 4.14
C ASN A 280 3.40 12.83 5.13
N LEU A 281 2.21 12.99 5.73
CA LEU A 281 1.91 14.17 6.52
C LEU A 281 2.24 13.97 8.00
N ILE A 282 2.67 15.06 8.64
CA ILE A 282 2.81 15.12 10.09
C ILE A 282 1.43 15.22 10.76
N SER A 283 1.36 14.82 12.02
CA SER A 283 0.23 15.07 12.91
C SER A 283 0.70 15.89 14.11
N THR A 284 -0.07 16.91 14.47
CA THR A 284 0.04 17.59 15.75
C THR A 284 -1.22 17.22 16.54
N PHE A 285 -1.19 16.03 17.15
CA PHE A 285 -2.33 15.46 17.85
C PHE A 285 -2.66 16.24 19.12
N HIS A 286 -3.92 16.61 19.28
CA HIS A 286 -4.42 17.41 20.38
C HIS A 286 -5.88 17.05 20.70
N ILE A 287 -6.27 17.22 21.96
CA ILE A 287 -7.68 17.27 22.37
C ILE A 287 -7.93 18.63 23.02
N VAL A 288 -8.83 19.40 22.42
CA VAL A 288 -9.14 20.76 22.88
C VAL A 288 -9.64 20.72 24.33
N GLY A 289 -9.05 21.54 25.19
CA GLY A 289 -9.39 21.60 26.63
C GLY A 289 -8.71 20.54 27.50
N ILE A 290 -7.84 19.68 26.94
CA ILE A 290 -7.11 18.65 27.69
C ILE A 290 -5.61 19.04 27.79
N ILE A 291 -5.07 18.89 28.97
CA ILE A 291 -3.63 18.83 29.22
C ILE A 291 -3.30 17.43 29.69
N TRP A 292 -2.32 16.81 29.05
CA TRP A 292 -1.88 15.48 29.43
C TRP A 292 -1.28 15.48 30.84
N ASP A 293 -1.65 14.52 31.69
CA ASP A 293 -0.88 14.28 32.90
C ASP A 293 0.52 13.75 32.52
N PHE A 294 0.59 12.84 31.53
CA PHE A 294 1.84 12.29 31.01
C PHE A 294 1.74 11.99 29.51
N ALA A 295 2.84 12.13 28.81
CA ALA A 295 3.03 11.73 27.43
C ALA A 295 4.30 10.89 27.27
N TYR A 296 4.25 9.85 26.45
CA TYR A 296 5.36 8.89 26.27
C TYR A 296 5.67 8.77 24.79
N TRP A 297 6.87 9.20 24.40
CA TRP A 297 7.32 9.05 23.01
C TRP A 297 7.49 7.58 22.65
N GLN A 298 7.01 7.18 21.49
CA GLN A 298 6.95 5.79 20.97
C GLN A 298 6.20 4.83 21.90
N GLY A 299 5.52 5.35 22.93
CA GLY A 299 4.79 4.53 23.91
C GLY A 299 5.67 3.76 24.91
N HIS A 300 6.98 4.04 24.96
CA HIS A 300 7.84 3.41 25.95
C HIS A 300 7.70 4.11 27.32
N PRO A 301 7.47 3.39 28.44
CA PRO A 301 7.16 4.01 29.74
C PRO A 301 8.30 4.81 30.36
N ASP A 302 9.53 4.68 29.86
CA ASP A 302 10.68 5.48 30.30
C ASP A 302 10.88 6.76 29.47
N ASN A 303 10.27 6.86 28.29
CA ASN A 303 10.32 8.07 27.44
C ASN A 303 9.18 9.04 27.83
N VAL A 304 9.15 9.47 29.09
CA VAL A 304 8.05 10.21 29.70
C VAL A 304 8.27 11.70 29.75
N PHE A 305 7.25 12.43 29.36
CA PHE A 305 7.10 13.88 29.52
C PHE A 305 5.92 14.14 30.48
N VAL A 306 6.06 15.17 31.32
CA VAL A 306 5.03 15.61 32.25
C VAL A 306 4.32 16.83 31.66
N GLY A 307 3.02 16.80 31.60
CA GLY A 307 2.21 17.87 31.02
C GLY A 307 2.24 17.86 29.50
N GLY A 308 1.76 18.93 28.92
CA GLY A 308 1.66 19.14 27.48
C GLY A 308 0.21 19.09 26.97
N GLN A 309 -0.03 19.81 25.88
CA GLN A 309 -1.35 19.91 25.24
C GLN A 309 -1.42 19.19 23.90
N SER A 310 -0.28 18.99 23.26
CA SER A 310 -0.18 18.36 21.96
C SER A 310 1.09 17.54 21.86
N VAL A 311 1.07 16.55 20.96
CA VAL A 311 2.25 15.77 20.59
C VAL A 311 2.45 15.84 19.08
N LEU A 312 3.71 16.06 18.67
CA LEU A 312 4.10 16.03 17.27
C LEU A 312 4.46 14.60 16.88
N ALA A 313 3.81 14.07 15.86
CA ALA A 313 4.08 12.76 15.29
C ALA A 313 4.36 12.87 13.79
N GLY A 314 5.56 12.54 13.37
CA GLY A 314 5.90 12.32 11.97
C GLY A 314 5.27 11.02 11.43
N PRO A 315 5.41 10.73 10.12
CA PRO A 315 5.04 9.42 9.59
C PRO A 315 5.71 8.29 10.38
N THR A 316 4.93 7.29 10.78
CA THR A 316 5.30 6.14 11.62
C THR A 316 5.62 6.46 13.09
N ASP A 317 5.57 7.72 13.48
CA ASP A 317 5.80 8.10 14.87
C ASP A 317 4.54 7.90 15.73
N SER A 318 4.76 7.62 17.01
CA SER A 318 3.69 7.25 17.92
C SER A 318 3.89 7.82 19.31
N TRP A 319 2.77 7.93 20.04
CA TRP A 319 2.73 8.43 21.40
C TRP A 319 1.72 7.65 22.25
N VAL A 320 2.01 7.54 23.54
CA VAL A 320 0.98 7.22 24.53
C VAL A 320 0.76 8.45 25.38
N VAL A 321 -0.49 8.87 25.55
CA VAL A 321 -0.84 9.98 26.44
C VAL A 321 -1.82 9.51 27.51
N GLU A 322 -1.65 10.02 28.73
CA GLU A 322 -2.49 9.73 29.87
C GLU A 322 -3.03 11.02 30.45
N PHE A 323 -4.33 11.05 30.76
CA PHE A 323 -4.94 12.18 31.42
C PHE A 323 -6.20 11.78 32.19
N ARG A 324 -6.63 12.67 33.10
CA ARG A 324 -7.95 12.59 33.74
C ARG A 324 -8.89 13.54 33.02
N VAL A 325 -10.06 13.03 32.70
CA VAL A 325 -11.12 13.82 32.05
C VAL A 325 -11.51 14.99 32.95
N PRO A 326 -11.59 16.23 32.42
CA PRO A 326 -12.04 17.38 33.18
C PRO A 326 -13.42 17.19 33.81
N PRO A 327 -13.75 17.94 34.89
CA PRO A 327 -15.05 17.81 35.56
C PRO A 327 -16.23 18.38 34.75
N GLU A 328 -15.96 19.22 33.75
CA GLU A 328 -16.98 19.84 32.92
C GLU A 328 -17.50 18.86 31.86
N GLU A 329 -18.84 18.74 31.79
CA GLU A 329 -19.49 18.03 30.69
C GLU A 329 -19.41 18.85 29.40
N GLY A 330 -19.21 18.17 28.27
CA GLY A 330 -19.12 18.85 26.97
C GLY A 330 -18.46 17.99 25.91
N ASP A 331 -18.30 18.59 24.74
CA ASP A 331 -17.63 18.01 23.59
C ASP A 331 -16.20 18.56 23.46
N TYR A 332 -15.23 17.68 23.63
CA TYR A 332 -13.81 17.99 23.53
C TYR A 332 -13.32 17.51 22.16
N ALA A 333 -12.96 18.45 21.28
CA ALA A 333 -12.56 18.10 19.92
C ALA A 333 -11.18 17.38 19.89
N ILE A 334 -11.14 16.23 19.27
CA ILE A 334 -9.91 15.47 18.96
C ILE A 334 -9.46 15.92 17.58
N VAL A 335 -8.27 16.49 17.45
CA VAL A 335 -7.80 17.09 16.20
C VAL A 335 -6.31 16.85 15.96
N SER A 336 -5.91 16.97 14.69
CA SER A 336 -4.54 17.35 14.35
C SER A 336 -4.50 18.85 14.09
N HIS A 337 -3.64 19.60 14.78
CA HIS A 337 -3.48 21.04 14.53
C HIS A 337 -2.75 21.38 13.21
N ALA A 338 -2.36 20.40 12.42
CA ALA A 338 -2.13 20.57 11.00
C ALA A 338 -3.52 20.68 10.31
N PHE A 339 -4.15 21.84 10.37
CA PHE A 339 -5.57 22.05 10.05
C PHE A 339 -6.01 21.52 8.68
N GLY A 340 -5.13 21.51 7.69
CA GLY A 340 -5.43 20.86 6.41
C GLY A 340 -5.76 19.38 6.52
N THR A 341 -5.34 18.69 7.59
CA THR A 341 -5.70 17.30 7.86
C THR A 341 -7.06 17.18 8.56
N THR A 342 -7.39 18.15 9.42
CA THR A 342 -8.68 18.21 10.13
C THR A 342 -9.84 18.35 9.15
N ASP A 343 -9.74 19.29 8.20
CA ASP A 343 -10.77 19.48 7.16
C ASP A 343 -10.93 18.26 6.24
N ARG A 344 -9.89 17.42 6.14
CA ARG A 344 -9.91 16.18 5.36
C ARG A 344 -10.44 14.96 6.13
N GLY A 345 -10.83 15.13 7.41
CA GLY A 345 -11.46 14.07 8.21
C GLY A 345 -10.77 13.69 9.52
N ALA A 346 -9.54 14.18 9.78
CA ALA A 346 -8.80 13.91 11.03
C ALA A 346 -9.34 14.75 12.19
N VAL A 347 -10.61 14.59 12.50
CA VAL A 347 -11.33 15.21 13.61
C VAL A 347 -12.27 14.21 14.26
N GLY A 348 -12.41 14.31 15.58
CA GLY A 348 -13.31 13.52 16.38
C GLY A 348 -13.81 14.30 17.59
N ILE A 349 -14.62 13.68 18.39
CA ILE A 349 -15.17 14.24 19.62
C ILE A 349 -14.98 13.23 20.75
N LEU A 350 -14.38 13.69 21.84
CA LEU A 350 -14.47 13.06 23.15
C LEU A 350 -15.66 13.74 23.88
N ARG A 351 -16.77 13.03 24.01
CA ARG A 351 -17.98 13.55 24.66
C ARG A 351 -18.01 13.16 26.13
N VAL A 352 -17.99 14.15 26.99
CA VAL A 352 -17.98 13.98 28.44
C VAL A 352 -19.37 14.18 29.00
N LYS A 353 -19.96 13.15 29.63
CA LYS A 353 -21.23 13.19 30.31
C LYS A 353 -21.22 12.32 31.56
N LYS A 354 -21.86 12.75 32.64
CA LYS A 354 -21.95 11.99 33.91
C LYS A 354 -22.60 10.63 33.77
N ASP A 355 -23.60 10.55 32.91
CA ASP A 355 -24.38 9.34 32.63
C ASP A 355 -23.89 8.58 31.38
N ALA A 356 -22.70 8.90 30.88
CA ALA A 356 -22.16 8.27 29.68
C ALA A 356 -22.05 6.76 29.81
N ARG A 357 -22.54 6.04 28.80
CA ARG A 357 -22.19 4.64 28.57
C ARG A 357 -20.82 4.62 27.90
N VAL A 358 -19.81 4.27 28.68
CA VAL A 358 -18.41 4.28 28.23
C VAL A 358 -18.03 2.92 27.64
N GLU A 359 -17.44 2.93 26.46
CA GLU A 359 -16.79 1.78 25.87
C GLU A 359 -15.33 1.75 26.37
N PRO A 360 -14.90 0.69 27.08
CA PRO A 360 -13.59 0.68 27.74
C PRO A 360 -12.42 0.59 26.77
N ILE A 361 -12.63 0.11 25.54
CA ILE A 361 -11.58 -0.07 24.54
C ILE A 361 -12.09 0.38 23.17
N ILE A 362 -11.46 1.43 22.61
CA ILE A 362 -11.65 1.88 21.23
C ILE A 362 -10.50 1.34 20.38
N LYS A 363 -10.81 0.53 19.37
CA LYS A 363 -9.81 -0.15 18.55
C LYS A 363 -9.32 0.68 17.38
N ALA A 364 -8.01 0.61 17.11
CA ALA A 364 -7.35 1.24 15.97
C ALA A 364 -7.41 0.36 14.71
N GLU A 365 -8.58 0.09 14.23
CA GLU A 365 -8.78 -0.70 13.01
C GLU A 365 -9.96 -0.16 12.19
N GLY A 366 -9.93 -0.37 10.89
CA GLY A 366 -11.04 -0.04 10.00
C GLY A 366 -12.32 -0.81 10.38
N PRO A 367 -13.49 -0.27 10.09
CA PRO A 367 -14.76 -0.95 10.33
C PRO A 367 -14.86 -2.23 9.49
N THR A 368 -15.67 -3.15 9.96
CA THR A 368 -16.00 -4.39 9.23
C THR A 368 -17.49 -4.37 8.92
N TYR A 369 -17.81 -4.70 7.69
CA TYR A 369 -19.17 -4.81 7.21
C TYR A 369 -19.46 -6.24 6.77
N THR A 370 -20.64 -6.74 7.08
CA THR A 370 -21.15 -7.98 6.52
C THR A 370 -21.43 -7.83 5.02
N SER A 371 -21.57 -8.94 4.31
CA SER A 371 -21.91 -8.91 2.88
C SER A 371 -23.21 -8.16 2.59
N ASP A 372 -24.21 -8.31 3.44
CA ASP A 372 -25.51 -7.63 3.30
C ASP A 372 -25.41 -6.13 3.57
N GLU A 373 -24.64 -5.72 4.60
CA GLU A 373 -24.35 -4.31 4.86
C GLU A 373 -23.59 -3.69 3.69
N MET A 374 -22.56 -4.35 3.15
CA MET A 374 -21.84 -3.87 1.98
C MET A 374 -22.72 -3.77 0.74
N ALA A 375 -23.64 -4.72 0.53
CA ALA A 375 -24.60 -4.65 -0.57
C ALA A 375 -25.55 -3.45 -0.46
N ASN A 376 -25.95 -3.09 0.76
CA ASN A 376 -26.76 -1.90 1.01
C ASN A 376 -25.94 -0.61 0.87
N ILE A 377 -24.75 -0.56 1.46
CA ILE A 377 -23.80 0.56 1.33
C ILE A 377 -23.54 0.90 -0.14
N LYS A 378 -23.33 -0.12 -0.98
CA LYS A 378 -23.07 0.07 -2.42
C LYS A 378 -24.21 0.79 -3.16
N LYS A 379 -25.45 0.73 -2.68
CA LYS A 379 -26.57 1.46 -3.27
C LYS A 379 -26.52 2.98 -2.97
N GLU A 380 -25.81 3.36 -1.91
CA GLU A 380 -25.69 4.73 -1.42
C GLU A 380 -24.32 5.36 -1.72
N VAL A 381 -23.45 4.65 -2.46
CA VAL A 381 -22.12 5.15 -2.84
C VAL A 381 -22.28 6.33 -3.78
N ILE A 382 -21.73 7.48 -3.39
CA ILE A 382 -21.68 8.70 -4.18
C ILE A 382 -20.33 8.96 -4.82
N ARG A 383 -19.28 8.33 -4.31
CA ARG A 383 -17.90 8.46 -4.83
C ARG A 383 -17.13 7.15 -4.72
N VAL A 384 -16.52 6.74 -5.80
CA VAL A 384 -15.54 5.65 -5.83
C VAL A 384 -14.15 6.25 -6.00
N VAL A 385 -13.25 5.87 -5.11
CA VAL A 385 -11.83 6.22 -5.16
C VAL A 385 -11.04 4.95 -5.44
N ALA A 386 -10.40 4.90 -6.59
CA ALA A 386 -9.63 3.75 -7.06
C ALA A 386 -8.21 4.18 -7.48
N PRO A 387 -7.32 4.52 -6.53
CA PRO A 387 -5.95 4.92 -6.85
C PRO A 387 -5.15 3.76 -7.43
N PHE A 388 -5.53 2.61 -7.04
CA PHE A 388 -5.16 1.31 -7.55
C PHE A 388 -6.48 0.65 -7.89
N GLU A 389 -6.70 0.21 -9.12
CA GLU A 389 -7.91 -0.53 -9.47
C GLU A 389 -7.74 -1.99 -9.01
N PRO A 390 -8.14 -2.32 -7.77
CA PRO A 390 -8.17 -3.71 -7.34
C PRO A 390 -9.37 -4.36 -7.99
N GLY A 391 -9.45 -5.61 -7.94
CA GLY A 391 -10.61 -6.31 -8.48
C GLY A 391 -10.37 -6.81 -9.85
N THR A 392 -9.18 -6.74 -10.18
CA THR A 392 -8.67 -7.71 -11.10
C THR A 392 -8.63 -9.11 -10.48
N GLU A 393 -9.19 -9.26 -9.29
CA GLU A 393 -9.57 -10.57 -8.74
C GLU A 393 -10.59 -11.29 -9.65
N ASP A 394 -11.51 -10.53 -10.27
CA ASP A 394 -12.34 -10.99 -11.39
C ASP A 394 -11.57 -10.71 -12.69
N VAL A 395 -10.52 -11.46 -12.88
CA VAL A 395 -9.45 -11.30 -13.86
C VAL A 395 -9.92 -11.26 -15.32
N ASP A 396 -11.17 -11.58 -15.58
CA ASP A 396 -11.66 -11.92 -16.91
C ASP A 396 -12.70 -10.96 -17.49
N VAL A 397 -13.04 -9.86 -16.82
CA VAL A 397 -13.92 -8.85 -17.40
C VAL A 397 -13.06 -7.84 -18.19
N PRO A 398 -13.03 -7.96 -19.53
CA PRO A 398 -12.23 -7.05 -20.35
C PRO A 398 -12.83 -5.64 -20.35
N ALA A 399 -11.97 -4.62 -20.29
CA ALA A 399 -12.36 -3.26 -20.65
C ALA A 399 -12.56 -3.21 -22.19
N VAL A 400 -13.81 -3.08 -22.64
CA VAL A 400 -14.18 -3.16 -24.06
C VAL A 400 -14.24 -1.77 -24.67
N PHE A 401 -13.49 -1.57 -25.77
CA PHE A 401 -13.43 -0.34 -26.53
C PHE A 401 -13.97 -0.55 -27.95
N ASN A 402 -14.58 0.47 -28.51
CA ASN A 402 -15.18 0.43 -29.84
C ASN A 402 -14.30 1.10 -30.92
N GLU A 403 -14.77 1.06 -32.17
CA GLU A 403 -14.04 1.59 -33.34
C GLU A 403 -13.80 3.11 -33.28
N LYS A 404 -14.52 3.85 -32.43
CA LYS A 404 -14.32 5.29 -32.24
C LYS A 404 -13.14 5.58 -31.32
N THR A 405 -12.74 4.62 -30.52
CA THR A 405 -11.60 4.74 -29.60
C THR A 405 -10.30 4.66 -30.38
N LYS A 406 -9.56 5.75 -30.43
CA LYS A 406 -8.27 5.82 -31.11
C LYS A 406 -7.08 5.46 -30.25
N GLU A 407 -7.20 5.72 -28.96
CA GLU A 407 -6.16 5.46 -27.96
C GLU A 407 -6.76 4.88 -26.70
N VAL A 408 -6.08 3.90 -26.13
CA VAL A 408 -6.38 3.30 -24.83
C VAL A 408 -5.15 3.43 -23.95
N VAL A 409 -5.33 3.88 -22.72
CA VAL A 409 -4.25 3.99 -21.74
C VAL A 409 -4.29 2.81 -20.80
N VAL A 410 -3.14 2.12 -20.68
CA VAL A 410 -2.88 1.11 -19.65
C VAL A 410 -1.88 1.70 -18.67
N ARG A 411 -2.26 1.77 -17.41
CA ARG A 411 -1.39 2.28 -16.34
C ARG A 411 -0.62 1.15 -15.70
N ILE A 412 0.64 1.37 -15.40
CA ILE A 412 1.50 0.43 -14.67
C ILE A 412 1.68 1.02 -13.28
N LYS A 413 1.11 0.36 -12.26
CA LYS A 413 1.19 0.82 -10.87
C LYS A 413 1.07 -0.35 -9.90
N GLY A 414 1.81 -0.30 -8.77
CA GLY A 414 1.80 -1.35 -7.76
C GLY A 414 2.24 -2.72 -8.32
N ASN A 415 3.17 -2.73 -9.29
CA ASN A 415 3.61 -3.95 -10.00
C ASN A 415 2.48 -4.67 -10.74
N SER A 416 1.57 -3.94 -11.36
CA SER A 416 0.46 -4.48 -12.16
C SER A 416 0.09 -3.60 -13.35
N PHE A 417 -0.57 -4.19 -14.37
CA PHE A 417 -1.13 -3.47 -15.51
C PHE A 417 -2.63 -3.19 -15.29
N TYR A 418 -3.08 -1.96 -15.59
CA TYR A 418 -4.48 -1.55 -15.45
C TYR A 418 -5.00 -0.78 -16.67
N PRO A 419 -6.09 -1.24 -17.31
CA PRO A 419 -6.75 -2.54 -17.11
C PRO A 419 -5.84 -3.72 -17.46
N LYS A 420 -6.10 -4.88 -16.86
CA LYS A 420 -5.33 -6.10 -17.11
C LYS A 420 -5.74 -6.79 -18.42
N VAL A 421 -7.01 -6.70 -18.78
CA VAL A 421 -7.55 -7.21 -20.03
C VAL A 421 -8.26 -6.09 -20.77
N ILE A 422 -7.87 -5.86 -22.02
CA ILE A 422 -8.53 -4.88 -22.89
C ILE A 422 -8.96 -5.52 -24.21
N ASP A 423 -10.19 -5.21 -24.64
CA ASP A 423 -10.74 -5.55 -25.96
C ASP A 423 -10.76 -4.29 -26.81
N ILE A 424 -9.96 -4.24 -27.85
CA ILE A 424 -9.82 -3.11 -28.76
C ILE A 424 -10.13 -3.51 -30.19
N VAL A 425 -10.22 -2.52 -31.08
CA VAL A 425 -10.39 -2.73 -32.51
C VAL A 425 -9.05 -2.48 -33.22
N GLU A 426 -8.79 -3.25 -34.28
CA GLU A 426 -7.63 -3.09 -35.16
C GLU A 426 -7.40 -1.60 -35.51
N GLY A 427 -6.13 -1.15 -35.39
CA GLY A 427 -5.72 0.25 -35.57
C GLY A 427 -5.81 1.09 -34.31
N THR A 428 -6.25 0.55 -33.18
CA THR A 428 -6.21 1.26 -31.88
C THR A 428 -4.77 1.34 -31.36
N LYS A 429 -4.38 2.51 -30.91
CA LYS A 429 -3.12 2.75 -30.21
C LYS A 429 -3.31 2.43 -28.73
N VAL A 430 -2.43 1.63 -28.15
CA VAL A 430 -2.34 1.42 -26.71
C VAL A 430 -1.10 2.13 -26.18
N LYS A 431 -1.31 2.90 -25.13
CA LYS A 431 -0.26 3.64 -24.43
C LYS A 431 -0.11 3.12 -23.01
N TRP A 432 1.04 2.54 -22.69
CA TRP A 432 1.39 2.15 -21.33
C TRP A 432 2.12 3.29 -20.64
N ILE A 433 1.70 3.67 -19.44
CA ILE A 433 2.32 4.72 -18.62
C ILE A 433 2.77 4.10 -17.31
N ASN A 434 4.06 4.22 -16.99
CA ASN A 434 4.58 3.78 -15.70
C ASN A 434 4.33 4.87 -14.64
N GLU A 435 3.48 4.55 -13.66
CA GLU A 435 3.19 5.40 -12.51
C GLU A 435 3.98 5.00 -11.25
N ASP A 436 4.74 3.91 -11.30
CA ASP A 436 5.59 3.47 -10.20
C ASP A 436 6.90 4.25 -10.15
N VAL A 437 7.43 4.44 -8.94
CA VAL A 437 8.68 5.18 -8.71
C VAL A 437 9.82 4.20 -8.46
N PHE A 438 10.98 4.48 -9.05
CA PHE A 438 12.18 3.71 -8.79
C PHE A 438 12.71 3.98 -7.37
N THR A 439 13.05 2.92 -6.63
CA THR A 439 13.75 3.01 -5.36
C THR A 439 14.96 2.08 -5.34
N TYR A 440 15.99 2.46 -4.61
CA TYR A 440 17.19 1.62 -4.42
C TYR A 440 17.02 0.54 -3.35
N ALA A 441 15.84 0.47 -2.72
CA ALA A 441 15.61 -0.49 -1.66
C ALA A 441 15.72 -1.92 -2.20
N GLN A 442 16.61 -2.71 -1.63
CA GLN A 442 16.71 -4.16 -1.78
C GLN A 442 17.18 -4.71 -3.13
N GLY A 443 17.89 -3.93 -3.95
CA GLY A 443 18.54 -4.43 -5.18
C GLY A 443 17.59 -4.95 -6.27
N GLU A 444 16.29 -4.58 -6.23
CA GLU A 444 15.30 -4.95 -7.22
C GLU A 444 15.11 -3.88 -8.29
N PHE A 445 14.59 -4.29 -9.44
CA PHE A 445 14.12 -3.36 -10.48
C PHE A 445 12.78 -2.72 -10.09
N ALA A 446 12.68 -2.27 -8.84
CA ALA A 446 11.46 -1.73 -8.29
C ALA A 446 11.08 -0.44 -9.01
N GLY A 447 9.83 -0.35 -9.46
CA GLY A 447 9.32 0.80 -10.19
C GLY A 447 9.83 0.93 -11.62
N ILE A 448 10.61 -0.04 -12.13
CA ILE A 448 11.02 -0.11 -13.53
C ILE A 448 10.24 -1.22 -14.21
N HIS A 449 9.53 -0.89 -15.28
CA HIS A 449 8.66 -1.83 -15.97
C HIS A 449 8.88 -1.80 -17.48
N ASN A 450 8.43 -2.84 -18.14
CA ASN A 450 8.31 -2.86 -19.59
C ASN A 450 7.09 -3.69 -20.04
N VAL A 451 6.85 -3.71 -21.33
CA VAL A 451 5.80 -4.50 -21.97
C VAL A 451 6.47 -5.45 -22.95
N GLN A 452 6.39 -6.74 -22.72
CA GLN A 452 6.87 -7.76 -23.64
C GLN A 452 5.73 -8.69 -24.03
N VAL A 453 5.39 -8.74 -25.32
CA VAL A 453 4.46 -9.74 -25.83
C VAL A 453 5.17 -11.11 -25.83
N VAL A 454 4.58 -12.06 -25.12
CA VAL A 454 5.08 -13.45 -25.02
C VAL A 454 4.31 -14.42 -25.91
N LYS A 455 3.07 -14.03 -26.31
CA LYS A 455 2.25 -14.77 -27.24
C LYS A 455 1.34 -13.80 -28.00
N GLY A 456 1.23 -13.94 -29.31
CA GLY A 456 0.34 -13.11 -30.14
C GLY A 456 0.79 -13.06 -31.60
N PRO A 457 -0.04 -12.44 -32.46
CA PRO A 457 0.24 -12.27 -33.91
C PRO A 457 1.47 -11.42 -34.23
N GLU A 458 1.87 -10.54 -33.31
CA GLU A 458 3.06 -9.71 -33.41
C GLU A 458 3.87 -9.85 -32.12
N GLN A 459 5.20 -9.80 -32.24
CA GLN A 459 6.11 -9.79 -31.12
C GLN A 459 6.77 -8.44 -31.00
N PHE A 460 6.72 -7.84 -29.80
CA PHE A 460 7.46 -6.61 -29.50
C PHE A 460 7.84 -6.56 -28.01
N THR A 461 8.85 -5.77 -27.73
CA THR A 461 9.28 -5.47 -26.36
C THR A 461 9.52 -3.97 -26.25
N SER A 462 8.88 -3.32 -25.30
CA SER A 462 9.16 -1.91 -25.02
C SER A 462 10.53 -1.73 -24.36
N PRO A 463 11.12 -0.53 -24.42
CA PRO A 463 12.19 -0.16 -23.49
C PRO A 463 11.71 -0.32 -22.03
N LEU A 464 12.65 -0.33 -21.10
CA LEU A 464 12.34 -0.21 -19.67
C LEU A 464 11.85 1.22 -19.41
N LEU A 465 10.72 1.34 -18.73
CA LEU A 465 10.04 2.58 -18.44
C LEU A 465 10.29 2.94 -16.99
N LEU A 466 10.81 4.13 -16.75
CA LEU A 466 10.89 4.76 -15.44
C LEU A 466 9.56 5.47 -15.12
N HIS A 467 9.47 6.01 -13.90
CA HIS A 467 8.33 6.82 -13.48
C HIS A 467 7.96 7.89 -14.52
N ALA A 468 6.68 8.02 -14.79
CA ALA A 468 6.07 8.94 -15.78
C ALA A 468 6.47 8.68 -17.24
N GLN A 469 7.33 7.72 -17.54
CA GLN A 469 7.62 7.34 -18.93
C GLN A 469 6.50 6.48 -19.49
N SER A 470 6.37 6.53 -20.83
CA SER A 470 5.35 5.79 -21.56
C SER A 470 5.92 5.10 -22.78
N TYR A 471 5.24 4.03 -23.20
CA TYR A 471 5.45 3.35 -24.47
C TYR A 471 4.12 3.25 -25.20
N GLU A 472 4.15 3.36 -26.53
CA GLU A 472 2.97 3.29 -27.38
C GLU A 472 3.16 2.23 -28.46
N HIS A 473 2.08 1.48 -28.74
CA HIS A 473 2.02 0.54 -29.85
C HIS A 473 0.66 0.58 -30.52
N VAL A 474 0.63 0.53 -31.85
CA VAL A 474 -0.58 0.47 -32.66
C VAL A 474 -0.80 -0.99 -33.07
N PHE A 475 -1.90 -1.59 -32.62
CA PHE A 475 -2.22 -2.98 -32.94
C PHE A 475 -2.87 -3.09 -34.31
N THR A 476 -2.12 -3.63 -35.28
CA THR A 476 -2.55 -3.73 -36.68
C THR A 476 -2.99 -5.13 -37.09
N LYS A 477 -2.78 -6.14 -36.25
CA LYS A 477 -3.19 -7.53 -36.52
C LYS A 477 -4.21 -8.00 -35.49
N PRO A 478 -5.40 -8.44 -35.92
CA PRO A 478 -6.37 -9.05 -35.01
C PRO A 478 -5.84 -10.33 -34.35
N GLY A 479 -6.21 -10.55 -33.10
CA GLY A 479 -5.83 -11.70 -32.29
C GLY A 479 -5.69 -11.37 -30.83
N GLU A 480 -5.31 -12.38 -30.03
CA GLU A 480 -5.02 -12.24 -28.60
C GLU A 480 -3.52 -12.13 -28.38
N TYR A 481 -3.12 -11.14 -27.59
CA TYR A 481 -1.74 -10.84 -27.23
C TYR A 481 -1.59 -10.99 -25.72
N ASP A 482 -0.84 -12.01 -25.28
CA ASP A 482 -0.41 -12.14 -23.89
C ASP A 482 0.91 -11.38 -23.72
N TYR A 483 0.98 -10.53 -22.73
CA TYR A 483 2.20 -9.77 -22.44
C TYR A 483 2.54 -9.75 -20.94
N ILE A 484 3.81 -9.55 -20.65
CA ILE A 484 4.36 -9.52 -19.29
C ILE A 484 5.26 -8.29 -19.09
N CYS A 485 5.59 -8.00 -17.84
CA CYS A 485 6.76 -7.20 -17.48
C CYS A 485 7.97 -8.13 -17.27
N THR A 486 9.08 -7.91 -17.97
CA THR A 486 10.25 -8.82 -17.85
C THR A 486 10.94 -8.75 -16.49
N PRO A 487 11.11 -7.57 -15.85
CA PRO A 487 11.58 -7.51 -14.47
C PRO A 487 10.65 -8.18 -13.46
N HIS A 488 9.34 -8.25 -13.77
CA HIS A 488 8.30 -8.74 -12.88
C HIS A 488 7.39 -9.75 -13.60
N PRO A 489 7.84 -10.99 -13.86
CA PRO A 489 7.15 -11.94 -14.76
C PRO A 489 5.75 -12.37 -14.28
N TYR A 490 5.42 -12.12 -13.02
CA TYR A 490 4.08 -12.29 -12.47
C TYR A 490 3.09 -11.22 -12.94
N MET A 491 3.57 -10.06 -13.41
CA MET A 491 2.75 -9.04 -14.06
C MET A 491 2.37 -9.51 -15.46
N LYS A 492 1.15 -10.01 -15.60
CA LYS A 492 0.60 -10.54 -16.86
C LYS A 492 -0.64 -9.77 -17.23
N ALA A 493 -0.83 -9.57 -18.55
CA ALA A 493 -2.02 -8.91 -19.06
C ALA A 493 -2.30 -9.31 -20.52
N ILE A 494 -3.48 -8.97 -21.01
CA ILE A 494 -4.00 -9.41 -22.31
C ILE A 494 -4.55 -8.22 -23.11
N VAL A 495 -4.18 -8.16 -24.38
CA VAL A 495 -4.85 -7.30 -25.38
C VAL A 495 -5.56 -8.20 -26.38
N ARG A 496 -6.88 -8.07 -26.50
CA ARG A 496 -7.68 -8.72 -27.53
C ARG A 496 -7.99 -7.72 -28.62
N VAL A 497 -7.51 -7.98 -29.84
CA VAL A 497 -7.69 -7.11 -31.00
C VAL A 497 -8.74 -7.72 -31.91
N ARG A 498 -9.88 -7.05 -32.02
CA ARG A 498 -10.95 -7.43 -32.95
C ARG A 498 -10.68 -6.83 -34.33
N PRO A 499 -11.03 -7.55 -35.42
CA PRO A 499 -10.94 -6.97 -36.76
C PRO A 499 -11.78 -5.68 -36.85
N LYS A 500 -11.33 -4.76 -37.67
CA LYS A 500 -12.08 -3.54 -37.94
C LYS A 500 -13.40 -3.89 -38.66
N PRO A 501 -14.55 -3.40 -38.19
CA PRO A 501 -15.82 -3.66 -38.86
C PRO A 501 -15.76 -3.21 -40.32
N ILE A 502 -16.17 -4.08 -41.22
CA ILE A 502 -16.30 -3.70 -42.62
C ILE A 502 -17.48 -2.73 -42.72
N ASN A 503 -17.17 -1.48 -43.02
CA ASN A 503 -18.22 -0.48 -43.26
C ASN A 503 -18.83 -0.72 -44.65
N LEU A 504 -19.94 -1.44 -44.66
CA LEU A 504 -20.71 -1.69 -45.89
C LEU A 504 -21.60 -0.51 -46.28
N SER A 505 -21.45 0.67 -45.66
CA SER A 505 -22.14 1.87 -46.06
C SER A 505 -21.51 2.44 -47.32
N GLY A 506 -22.25 2.53 -48.39
CA GLY A 506 -21.80 3.06 -49.65
C GLY A 506 -22.12 2.18 -50.85
N PRO A 507 -21.51 2.41 -52.00
CA PRO A 507 -21.78 1.69 -53.24
C PRO A 507 -21.70 0.17 -53.14
N ILE A 508 -20.84 -0.39 -52.25
CA ILE A 508 -20.67 -1.80 -52.04
C ILE A 508 -21.90 -2.43 -51.36
N ALA A 509 -22.44 -1.77 -50.33
CA ALA A 509 -23.65 -2.24 -49.64
C ALA A 509 -24.86 -2.21 -50.58
N MET A 510 -24.94 -1.17 -51.41
CA MET A 510 -25.97 -1.05 -52.42
C MET A 510 -25.81 -2.13 -53.50
N PHE A 511 -24.58 -2.42 -53.95
CA PHE A 511 -24.30 -3.49 -54.89
C PHE A 511 -24.65 -4.86 -54.36
N LEU A 512 -24.25 -5.19 -53.15
CA LEU A 512 -24.57 -6.47 -52.47
C LEU A 512 -26.07 -6.59 -52.22
N SER A 513 -26.77 -5.53 -51.88
CA SER A 513 -28.23 -5.53 -51.75
C SER A 513 -28.94 -5.76 -53.09
N ILE A 514 -28.44 -5.20 -54.19
CA ILE A 514 -28.95 -5.41 -55.54
C ILE A 514 -28.71 -6.86 -55.98
N VAL A 515 -27.53 -7.44 -55.70
CA VAL A 515 -27.19 -8.80 -56.02
C VAL A 515 -28.08 -9.77 -55.20
N ALA A 516 -28.28 -9.52 -53.91
CA ALA A 516 -29.15 -10.34 -53.07
C ALA A 516 -30.61 -10.29 -53.52
N LEU A 517 -31.08 -9.11 -53.93
CA LEU A 517 -32.43 -8.95 -54.52
C LEU A 517 -32.56 -9.68 -55.86
N ALA A 518 -31.55 -9.58 -56.75
CA ALA A 518 -31.54 -10.30 -58.02
C ALA A 518 -31.56 -11.82 -57.82
N VAL A 519 -30.78 -12.34 -56.86
CA VAL A 519 -30.80 -13.77 -56.50
C VAL A 519 -32.16 -14.19 -55.95
N ALA A 520 -32.76 -13.38 -55.06
CA ALA A 520 -34.09 -13.68 -54.51
C ALA A 520 -35.16 -13.69 -55.61
N VAL A 521 -35.15 -12.75 -56.52
CA VAL A 521 -36.06 -12.67 -57.69
C VAL A 521 -35.84 -13.89 -58.59
N PHE A 522 -34.59 -14.27 -58.86
CA PHE A 522 -34.27 -15.45 -59.67
C PHE A 522 -34.79 -16.75 -59.05
N VAL A 523 -34.62 -16.91 -57.72
CA VAL A 523 -35.13 -18.07 -56.96
C VAL A 523 -36.67 -18.11 -57.02
N ILE A 524 -37.33 -16.98 -56.87
CA ILE A 524 -38.80 -16.87 -56.97
C ILE A 524 -39.27 -17.24 -58.36
N MET A 525 -38.62 -16.72 -59.43
CA MET A 525 -38.97 -16.99 -60.80
C MET A 525 -38.74 -18.45 -61.21
N THR A 526 -37.68 -19.10 -60.65
CA THR A 526 -37.42 -20.51 -60.92
C THR A 526 -38.37 -21.43 -60.18
N ASN A 527 -38.80 -21.06 -58.97
CA ASN A 527 -39.79 -21.81 -58.21
C ASN A 527 -41.22 -21.70 -58.78
N ASN A 528 -41.56 -20.56 -59.35
CA ASN A 528 -42.84 -20.37 -60.05
C ASN A 528 -42.95 -21.13 -61.41
N LYS A 529 -41.81 -21.50 -61.98
CA LYS A 529 -41.80 -22.34 -63.19
C LYS A 529 -41.93 -23.83 -62.89
N ARG A 530 -41.92 -24.25 -61.63
CA ARG A 530 -42.05 -25.62 -61.12
C ARG A 530 -43.43 -25.89 -60.51
N ARG A 531 -44.32 -24.95 -60.53
CA ARG A 531 -45.75 -25.09 -60.32
C ARG A 531 -46.45 -24.85 -61.67
#